data_1ff177a32dc0d2602c8f012935b55800
#
_entry.id   1ff177a32dc0d2602c8f012935b55800
#
_cell.length_a   1.000
_cell.length_b   1.000
_cell.length_c   1.000
_cell.angle_alpha   90.00
_cell.angle_beta   90.00
_cell.angle_gamma   90.00
#
_symmetry.space_group_name_H-M   'P 1'
#
loop_
_entity.id
_entity.type
_entity.pdbx_description
1 polymer ?
#
loop_
_entity_poly.entity_id
_entity_poly.type
_entity_poly.pdbx_seq_one_letter_code
_entity_poly.pdbx_strand_id
1 'polypeptide(L)'
;MPVRDAEVGDIDEICALIEEHAVYEGRHDLVLDRAEMTKHLFGADPRAWVLLAEPPGAGTVAGFAFCCWNFSTWQGRPGIWLDDLFVRPEYRRHGLGRELLAALRARTAGRVEWDMQEGNEKAVAFYAELGAEPVHGWVRYRWSPS
;
A
#
# COMPACT_ATOMS: atom_id res chain seq x y z
N MET A 1 9.93 7.33 14.61
CA MET A 1 8.94 7.29 13.52
C MET A 1 8.20 5.97 13.58
N PRO A 2 6.85 5.98 13.50
CA PRO A 2 6.09 4.72 13.53
C PRO A 2 6.13 3.94 12.22
N VAL A 3 6.73 4.48 11.16
CA VAL A 3 6.80 3.83 9.85
C VAL A 3 8.23 3.41 9.55
N ARG A 4 8.41 2.16 9.13
CA ARG A 4 9.72 1.63 8.73
C ARG A 4 9.59 0.72 7.50
N ASP A 5 10.71 0.48 6.85
CA ASP A 5 10.78 -0.51 5.79
C ASP A 5 10.63 -1.92 6.37
N ALA A 6 9.95 -2.77 5.63
CA ALA A 6 9.85 -4.18 5.97
C ALA A 6 11.17 -4.90 5.69
N GLU A 7 11.45 -5.91 6.48
CA GLU A 7 12.60 -6.80 6.32
C GLU A 7 12.11 -8.23 6.06
N VAL A 8 12.99 -9.11 5.63
CA VAL A 8 12.61 -10.49 5.30
C VAL A 8 11.95 -11.21 6.49
N GLY A 9 12.36 -10.88 7.72
CA GLY A 9 11.75 -11.43 8.93
C GLY A 9 10.31 -11.00 9.15
N ASP A 10 9.81 -10.01 8.42
CA ASP A 10 8.44 -9.52 8.52
C ASP A 10 7.46 -10.27 7.60
N ILE A 11 7.93 -11.27 6.84
CA ILE A 11 7.09 -11.91 5.81
C ILE A 11 5.80 -12.51 6.37
N ASP A 12 5.85 -13.12 7.55
CA ASP A 12 4.66 -13.69 8.18
C ASP A 12 3.63 -12.61 8.50
N GLU A 13 4.09 -11.51 9.04
CA GLU A 13 3.23 -10.39 9.39
C GLU A 13 2.64 -9.73 8.14
N ILE A 14 3.44 -9.59 7.08
CA ILE A 14 2.97 -9.04 5.81
C ILE A 14 1.86 -9.91 5.23
N CYS A 15 2.06 -11.23 5.19
CA CYS A 15 1.04 -12.15 4.70
C CYS A 15 -0.23 -12.08 5.54
N ALA A 16 -0.10 -12.00 6.86
CA ALA A 16 -1.25 -11.86 7.75
C ALA A 16 -2.02 -10.57 7.48
N LEU A 17 -1.32 -9.46 7.28
CA LEU A 17 -1.96 -8.17 6.97
C LEU A 17 -2.69 -8.20 5.63
N ILE A 18 -2.11 -8.83 4.62
CA ILE A 18 -2.76 -8.98 3.30
C ILE A 18 -4.06 -9.78 3.44
N GLU A 19 -4.02 -10.89 4.19
CA GLU A 19 -5.21 -11.72 4.43
C GLU A 19 -6.28 -10.94 5.20
N GLU A 20 -5.91 -10.22 6.25
CA GLU A 20 -6.83 -9.38 7.02
C GLU A 20 -7.44 -8.29 6.16
N HIS A 21 -6.66 -7.66 5.29
CA HIS A 21 -7.15 -6.65 4.37
C HIS A 21 -8.18 -7.25 3.39
N ALA A 22 -7.90 -8.43 2.84
CA ALA A 22 -8.82 -9.11 1.94
C ALA A 22 -10.15 -9.41 2.62
N VAL A 23 -10.12 -9.92 3.86
CA VAL A 23 -11.33 -10.18 4.65
C VAL A 23 -12.11 -8.89 4.89
N TYR A 24 -11.41 -7.82 5.27
CA TYR A 24 -12.04 -6.52 5.53
C TYR A 24 -12.75 -5.99 4.29
N GLU A 25 -12.17 -6.17 3.10
CA GLU A 25 -12.77 -5.74 1.84
C GLU A 25 -13.79 -6.73 1.27
N GLY A 26 -14.03 -7.84 1.94
CA GLY A 26 -14.96 -8.86 1.46
C GLY A 26 -14.47 -9.61 0.23
N ARG A 27 -13.17 -9.65 0.00
CA ARG A 27 -12.58 -10.34 -1.15
C ARG A 27 -12.30 -11.79 -0.80
N HIS A 28 -12.73 -12.69 -1.69
CA HIS A 28 -12.62 -14.14 -1.49
C HIS A 28 -11.76 -14.80 -2.56
N ASP A 29 -11.17 -14.01 -3.45
CA ASP A 29 -10.39 -14.48 -4.59
C ASP A 29 -8.88 -14.36 -4.35
N LEU A 30 -8.47 -14.07 -3.12
CA LEU A 30 -7.05 -13.93 -2.79
C LEU A 30 -6.33 -15.27 -2.94
N VAL A 31 -5.28 -15.27 -3.74
CA VAL A 31 -4.32 -16.37 -3.83
C VAL A 31 -2.99 -15.83 -3.31
N LEU A 32 -2.57 -16.33 -2.15
CA LEU A 32 -1.35 -15.87 -1.50
C LEU A 32 -0.32 -16.99 -1.48
N ASP A 33 0.73 -16.81 -2.26
CA ASP A 33 1.88 -17.72 -2.29
C ASP A 33 3.03 -17.05 -1.54
N ARG A 34 3.33 -17.58 -0.36
CA ARG A 34 4.35 -17.00 0.52
C ARG A 34 5.74 -17.01 -0.12
N ALA A 35 6.09 -18.08 -0.83
CA ALA A 35 7.40 -18.19 -1.47
C ALA A 35 7.55 -17.16 -2.60
N GLU A 36 6.51 -16.98 -3.41
CA GLU A 36 6.49 -15.94 -4.45
C GLU A 36 6.55 -14.55 -3.83
N MET A 37 5.80 -14.32 -2.76
CA MET A 37 5.81 -13.03 -2.06
C MET A 37 7.21 -12.70 -1.53
N THR A 38 7.85 -13.66 -0.89
CA THR A 38 9.21 -13.50 -0.36
C THR A 38 10.20 -13.17 -1.48
N LYS A 39 10.10 -13.88 -2.60
CA LYS A 39 10.97 -13.67 -3.75
C LYS A 39 10.82 -12.26 -4.31
N HIS A 40 9.59 -11.78 -4.47
CA HIS A 40 9.35 -10.49 -5.11
C HIS A 40 9.55 -9.30 -4.17
N LEU A 41 9.52 -9.51 -2.87
CA LEU A 41 9.80 -8.45 -1.90
C LEU A 41 11.27 -8.41 -1.48
N PHE A 42 11.89 -9.58 -1.28
CA PHE A 42 13.21 -9.67 -0.63
C PHE A 42 14.24 -10.47 -1.42
N GLY A 43 13.90 -10.96 -2.61
CA GLY A 43 14.82 -11.72 -3.44
C GLY A 43 15.86 -10.85 -4.15
N ALA A 44 16.59 -11.45 -5.07
CA ALA A 44 17.69 -10.79 -5.77
C ALA A 44 17.23 -9.68 -6.73
N ASP A 45 15.99 -9.76 -7.21
CA ASP A 45 15.40 -8.77 -8.13
C ASP A 45 13.99 -8.40 -7.63
N PRO A 46 13.90 -7.62 -6.56
CA PRO A 46 12.60 -7.29 -5.97
C PRO A 46 11.75 -6.45 -6.93
N ARG A 47 10.46 -6.76 -6.96
CA ARG A 47 9.48 -6.06 -7.81
C ARG A 47 8.50 -5.22 -7.03
N ALA A 48 8.50 -5.37 -5.72
CA ALA A 48 7.64 -4.61 -4.82
C ALA A 48 8.35 -4.41 -3.49
N TRP A 49 7.78 -3.57 -2.65
CA TRP A 49 8.33 -3.27 -1.34
C TRP A 49 7.21 -2.85 -0.38
N VAL A 50 7.46 -2.94 0.90
CA VAL A 50 6.44 -2.73 1.93
C VAL A 50 6.96 -1.79 2.99
N LEU A 51 6.11 -0.85 3.39
CA LEU A 51 6.29 -0.07 4.62
C LEU A 51 5.36 -0.62 5.69
N LEU A 52 5.85 -0.71 6.91
CA LEU A 52 5.08 -1.16 8.05
C LEU A 52 4.90 -0.01 9.04
N ALA A 53 3.70 0.10 9.58
CA ALA A 53 3.41 1.04 10.66
C ALA A 53 3.46 0.27 11.99
N GLU A 54 4.38 0.71 12.86
CA GLU A 54 4.60 0.07 14.16
C GLU A 54 4.61 1.16 15.22
N PRO A 55 3.45 1.38 15.88
CA PRO A 55 3.36 2.45 16.87
C PRO A 55 4.36 2.26 18.01
N PRO A 56 4.97 3.33 18.51
CA PRO A 56 5.91 3.24 19.62
C PRO A 56 5.31 2.53 20.83
N GLY A 57 6.02 1.56 21.38
CA GLY A 57 5.61 0.84 22.57
C GLY A 57 4.54 -0.22 22.34
N ALA A 58 3.99 -0.35 21.14
CA ALA A 58 2.95 -1.34 20.87
C ALA A 58 3.51 -2.76 20.72
N GLY A 59 4.76 -2.91 20.28
CA GLY A 59 5.38 -4.20 20.07
C GLY A 59 4.76 -5.03 18.97
N THR A 60 3.92 -4.42 18.13
CA THR A 60 3.21 -5.09 17.05
C THR A 60 3.05 -4.15 15.85
N VAL A 61 2.92 -4.75 14.68
CA VAL A 61 2.63 -4.02 13.44
C VAL A 61 1.14 -3.72 13.38
N ALA A 62 0.81 -2.46 13.14
CA ALA A 62 -0.58 -1.99 13.08
C ALA A 62 -1.11 -1.84 11.66
N GLY A 63 -0.23 -1.74 10.67
CA GLY A 63 -0.68 -1.53 9.30
C GLY A 63 0.47 -1.60 8.31
N PHE A 64 0.13 -1.51 7.02
CA PHE A 64 1.13 -1.60 5.96
C PHE A 64 0.74 -0.80 4.73
N ALA A 65 1.75 -0.48 3.94
CA ALA A 65 1.58 0.00 2.57
C ALA A 65 2.39 -0.92 1.65
N PHE A 66 1.71 -1.52 0.69
CA PHE A 66 2.33 -2.41 -0.30
C PHE A 66 2.50 -1.64 -1.60
N CYS A 67 3.73 -1.53 -2.09
CA CYS A 67 4.06 -0.59 -3.16
C CYS A 67 4.94 -1.21 -4.23
N CYS A 68 4.92 -0.60 -5.39
CA CYS A 68 5.94 -0.82 -6.41
C CYS A 68 6.25 0.50 -7.11
N TRP A 69 7.38 0.53 -7.81
CA TRP A 69 7.74 1.69 -8.61
C TRP A 69 7.02 1.63 -9.96
N ASN A 70 6.47 2.76 -10.38
CA ASN A 70 6.02 2.95 -11.75
C ASN A 70 6.83 4.08 -12.39
N PHE A 71 6.54 4.39 -13.64
CA PHE A 71 7.25 5.45 -14.34
C PHE A 71 6.27 6.27 -15.16
N SER A 72 6.38 7.59 -15.08
CA SER A 72 5.59 8.49 -15.90
C SER A 72 6.46 9.06 -17.03
N THR A 73 6.11 8.73 -18.26
CA THR A 73 6.79 9.32 -19.42
C THR A 73 6.52 10.82 -19.51
N TRP A 74 5.33 11.25 -19.08
CA TRP A 74 4.95 12.66 -19.05
C TRP A 74 5.82 13.46 -18.09
N GLN A 75 6.13 12.90 -16.93
CA GLN A 75 6.98 13.54 -15.93
C GLN A 75 8.47 13.21 -16.13
N GLY A 76 8.78 12.16 -16.85
CA GLY A 76 10.15 11.73 -17.06
C GLY A 76 10.82 11.19 -15.80
N ARG A 77 10.04 10.62 -14.86
CA ARG A 77 10.58 10.14 -13.59
C ARG A 77 9.74 9.02 -13.01
N PRO A 78 10.34 8.21 -12.11
CA PRO A 78 9.58 7.18 -11.42
C PRO A 78 8.62 7.79 -10.38
N GLY A 79 7.54 7.10 -10.18
CA GLY A 79 6.58 7.36 -9.10
C GLY A 79 6.32 6.08 -8.33
N ILE A 80 5.38 6.14 -7.42
CA ILE A 80 5.00 5.01 -6.58
C ILE A 80 3.58 4.60 -6.91
N TRP A 81 3.38 3.31 -7.16
CA TRP A 81 2.06 2.70 -7.20
C TRP A 81 1.81 2.04 -5.85
N LEU A 82 0.78 2.52 -5.16
CA LEU A 82 0.34 1.97 -3.89
C LEU A 82 -0.75 0.94 -4.17
N ASP A 83 -0.39 -0.34 -4.03
CA ASP A 83 -1.32 -1.43 -4.33
C ASP A 83 -2.31 -1.65 -3.18
N ASP A 84 -1.83 -1.65 -1.94
CA ASP A 84 -2.65 -1.81 -0.76
C ASP A 84 -2.20 -0.88 0.36
N LEU A 85 -3.19 -0.32 1.05
CA LEU A 85 -2.99 0.44 2.28
C LEU A 85 -4.02 -0.05 3.30
N PHE A 86 -3.55 -0.55 4.43
CA PHE A 86 -4.42 -1.11 5.45
C PHE A 86 -3.88 -0.82 6.84
N VAL A 87 -4.76 -0.41 7.73
CA VAL A 87 -4.48 -0.26 9.16
C VAL A 87 -5.48 -1.15 9.89
N ARG A 88 -4.98 -1.99 10.78
CA ARG A 88 -5.84 -2.87 11.58
C ARG A 88 -6.87 -2.05 12.35
N PRO A 89 -8.13 -2.51 12.44
CA PRO A 89 -9.21 -1.71 13.02
C PRO A 89 -8.92 -1.16 14.41
N GLU A 90 -8.27 -1.94 15.26
CA GLU A 90 -7.94 -1.53 16.63
C GLU A 90 -6.91 -0.40 16.73
N TYR A 91 -6.21 -0.13 15.64
CA TYR A 91 -5.19 0.93 15.58
C TYR A 91 -5.61 2.13 14.73
N ARG A 92 -6.85 2.15 14.26
CA ARG A 92 -7.36 3.26 13.44
C ARG A 92 -7.58 4.50 14.29
N ARG A 93 -7.70 5.66 13.62
CA ARG A 93 -7.90 6.98 14.23
C ARG A 93 -6.71 7.49 15.01
N HIS A 94 -5.52 6.91 14.79
CA HIS A 94 -4.25 7.39 15.37
C HIS A 94 -3.32 7.99 14.31
N GLY A 95 -3.83 8.22 13.10
CA GLY A 95 -3.06 8.87 12.03
C GLY A 95 -2.07 7.96 11.32
N LEU A 96 -2.12 6.64 11.52
CA LEU A 96 -1.13 5.74 10.90
C LEU A 96 -1.24 5.66 9.39
N GLY A 97 -2.46 5.68 8.85
CA GLY A 97 -2.65 5.71 7.39
C GLY A 97 -2.06 6.97 6.78
N ARG A 98 -2.26 8.10 7.43
CA ARG A 98 -1.68 9.38 7.02
C ARG A 98 -0.15 9.33 7.09
N GLU A 99 0.41 8.72 8.12
CA GLU A 99 1.86 8.58 8.26
C GLU A 99 2.47 7.69 7.19
N LEU A 100 1.80 6.59 6.85
CA LEU A 100 2.22 5.73 5.74
C LEU A 100 2.21 6.50 4.43
N LEU A 101 1.15 7.24 4.14
CA LEU A 101 1.06 8.05 2.91
C LEU A 101 2.10 9.16 2.89
N ALA A 102 2.34 9.81 4.02
CA ALA A 102 3.38 10.84 4.12
C ALA A 102 4.77 10.27 3.85
N ALA A 103 5.04 9.05 4.33
CA ALA A 103 6.30 8.37 4.06
C ALA A 103 6.48 8.06 2.58
N LEU A 104 5.40 7.67 1.89
CA LEU A 104 5.43 7.47 0.43
C LEU A 104 5.67 8.79 -0.29
N ARG A 105 4.96 9.84 0.11
CA ARG A 105 5.13 11.15 -0.52
C ARG A 105 6.58 11.64 -0.44
N ALA A 106 7.25 11.37 0.67
CA ALA A 106 8.63 11.77 0.88
C ALA A 106 9.64 10.96 0.06
N ARG A 107 9.26 9.78 -0.44
CA ARG A 107 10.19 8.88 -1.16
C ARG A 107 10.35 9.17 -2.63
N THR A 108 9.47 9.97 -3.21
CA THR A 108 9.55 10.24 -4.64
C THR A 108 9.24 11.70 -4.94
N ALA A 109 9.92 12.23 -5.95
CA ALA A 109 9.55 13.51 -6.54
C ALA A 109 8.46 13.34 -7.61
N GLY A 110 8.12 12.11 -7.95
CA GLY A 110 7.07 11.77 -8.90
C GLY A 110 5.70 11.65 -8.25
N ARG A 111 4.80 10.98 -8.96
CA ARG A 111 3.43 10.76 -8.47
C ARG A 111 3.39 9.62 -7.45
N VAL A 112 2.41 9.69 -6.55
CA VAL A 112 1.98 8.55 -5.74
C VAL A 112 0.53 8.30 -6.14
N GLU A 113 0.26 7.13 -6.67
CA GLU A 113 -1.05 6.80 -7.25
C GLU A 113 -1.59 5.50 -6.68
N TRP A 114 -2.90 5.41 -6.58
CA TRP A 114 -3.62 4.22 -6.10
C TRP A 114 -5.03 4.20 -6.64
N ASP A 115 -5.67 3.04 -6.52
CA ASP A 115 -7.09 2.88 -6.78
C ASP A 115 -7.87 2.89 -5.47
N MET A 116 -9.12 3.29 -5.56
CA MET A 116 -10.05 3.12 -4.46
C MET A 116 -11.37 2.60 -5.01
N GLN A 117 -12.13 1.88 -4.18
CA GLN A 117 -13.47 1.43 -4.56
C GLN A 117 -14.39 2.63 -4.77
N GLU A 118 -15.20 2.57 -5.81
CA GLU A 118 -16.19 3.61 -6.05
C GLU A 118 -17.19 3.71 -4.89
N GLY A 119 -17.64 4.91 -4.60
CA GLY A 119 -18.67 5.14 -3.59
C GLY A 119 -18.17 5.26 -2.16
N ASN A 120 -16.86 5.17 -1.92
CA ASN A 120 -16.30 5.35 -0.59
C ASN A 120 -16.06 6.84 -0.31
N GLU A 121 -17.12 7.53 0.11
CA GLU A 121 -17.08 8.98 0.32
C GLU A 121 -16.13 9.41 1.44
N LYS A 122 -15.97 8.58 2.48
CA LYS A 122 -15.02 8.88 3.56
C LYS A 122 -13.59 8.86 3.06
N ALA A 123 -13.26 7.91 2.21
CA ALA A 123 -11.94 7.84 1.60
C ALA A 123 -11.69 9.04 0.69
N VAL A 124 -12.68 9.42 -0.11
CA VAL A 124 -12.57 10.60 -0.98
C VAL A 124 -12.23 11.84 -0.16
N ALA A 125 -12.95 12.08 0.94
CA ALA A 125 -12.71 13.24 1.81
C ALA A 125 -11.32 13.17 2.45
N PHE A 126 -10.91 12.00 2.90
CA PHE A 126 -9.59 11.80 3.50
C PHE A 126 -8.46 12.11 2.50
N TYR A 127 -8.57 11.61 1.28
CA TYR A 127 -7.57 11.86 0.26
C TYR A 127 -7.53 13.33 -0.16
N ALA A 128 -8.70 13.98 -0.25
CA ALA A 128 -8.78 15.41 -0.56
C ALA A 128 -8.03 16.24 0.49
N GLU A 129 -8.15 15.90 1.76
CA GLU A 129 -7.42 16.57 2.83
C GLU A 129 -5.91 16.46 2.66
N LEU A 130 -5.42 15.37 2.08
CA LEU A 130 -4.00 15.18 1.80
C LEU A 130 -3.54 15.94 0.57
N GLY A 131 -4.46 16.44 -0.24
CA GLY A 131 -4.17 17.09 -1.51
C GLY A 131 -4.15 16.12 -2.69
N ALA A 132 -4.65 14.90 -2.52
CA ALA A 132 -4.74 13.93 -3.59
C ALA A 132 -6.09 14.07 -4.31
N GLU A 133 -6.06 14.03 -5.63
CA GLU A 133 -7.23 14.26 -6.48
C GLU A 133 -7.52 13.04 -7.36
N PRO A 134 -8.80 12.77 -7.66
CA PRO A 134 -9.15 11.75 -8.64
C PRO A 134 -8.58 12.10 -10.02
N VAL A 135 -8.16 11.09 -10.77
CA VAL A 135 -7.69 11.27 -12.14
C VAL A 135 -8.88 11.10 -13.08
N HIS A 136 -9.30 12.20 -13.73
CA HIS A 136 -10.41 12.19 -14.66
C HIS A 136 -9.94 11.99 -16.10
N GLY A 137 -10.82 11.42 -16.93
CA GLY A 137 -10.55 11.26 -18.35
C GLY A 137 -9.80 9.98 -18.72
N TRP A 138 -9.54 9.12 -17.76
CA TRP A 138 -8.80 7.87 -17.94
C TRP A 138 -9.61 6.71 -17.42
N VAL A 139 -9.49 5.54 -18.11
CA VAL A 139 -10.11 4.29 -17.69
C VAL A 139 -9.01 3.26 -17.59
N ARG A 140 -8.99 2.48 -16.51
CA ARG A 140 -8.07 1.37 -16.38
C ARG A 140 -8.54 0.19 -17.22
N TYR A 141 -7.62 -0.39 -17.97
CA TYR A 141 -7.84 -1.66 -18.66
C TYR A 141 -7.01 -2.74 -17.97
N ARG A 142 -7.60 -3.92 -17.86
CA ARG A 142 -6.91 -5.09 -17.30
C ARG A 142 -7.01 -6.23 -18.28
N TRP A 143 -5.85 -6.78 -18.60
CA TRP A 143 -5.77 -8.00 -19.39
C TRP A 143 -5.20 -9.09 -18.51
N SER A 144 -6.06 -9.95 -17.97
CA SER A 144 -5.68 -10.98 -17.03
C SER A 144 -5.07 -12.19 -17.74
N PRO A 145 -4.22 -12.97 -17.06
CA PRO A 145 -3.70 -14.21 -17.64
C PRO A 145 -4.84 -15.18 -17.94
N SER A 146 -4.66 -16.01 -18.96
CA SER A 146 -5.64 -17.03 -19.38
C SER A 146 -5.69 -18.18 -18.38
#